data_74a04e565a091a83711263b9bcebe91e
#
_entry.id   74a04e565a091a83711263b9bcebe91e
#
_cell.length_a   1.000
_cell.length_b   1.000
_cell.length_c   1.000
_cell.angle_alpha   90.00
_cell.angle_beta   90.00
_cell.angle_gamma   90.00
#
_symmetry.space_group_name_H-M   'P 1'
#
loop_
_entity.id
_entity.type
_entity.pdbx_description
1 polymer ?
#
loop_
_entity_poly.entity_id
_entity_poly.type
_entity_poly.pdbx_seq_one_letter_code
_entity_poly.pdbx_strand_id
1 'polypeptide(L)'
;MNLLFIHGNFPGQFKDIAPALALNTNGTTYFLSLSDNPQNIVLPRVQFRQFKLHRDVGSETHAYVQSAELAVLKGQAVLRALDQLHKQEGFIPDVVICHGGMGFGLFVKSLLPNVRLISYLEWYFTPSNSQELILNPSINDFCRLECRNIPILQEAAQADQLVCPTRWQRDQFPAFIRDRIQIVFDGVDLDFFSPGPPADPLVLNANRESPLQFISDQLLLTYGTRGMEPLRGFPEFMRAAAVAQQAFPRLHVIVFGKDRSAYSYPSPHPSGSWKQFMLEQLEGQLDLERLHFTGLLNYGELVQLFRRSNLHCYFTRPYVVSWGVFQAVACGARLLVNDFAGIDEVFDGKPFFSPVDLDHQEQINASVIECLRVEKESNSVGLPSSLSLSSSISSWVQMVRSL
;
A
#
# COMPACT_ATOMS: atom_id res chain seq x y z
N MET A 1 17.00 -24.29 7.59
CA MET A 1 16.11 -23.43 8.37
C MET A 1 14.75 -23.40 7.69
N ASN A 2 13.71 -23.76 8.41
CA ASN A 2 12.32 -23.78 7.94
C ASN A 2 11.69 -22.40 8.19
N LEU A 3 11.03 -21.86 7.19
CA LEU A 3 10.40 -20.54 7.26
C LEU A 3 8.89 -20.65 7.14
N LEU A 4 8.18 -19.79 7.88
CA LEU A 4 6.75 -19.63 7.75
C LEU A 4 6.38 -18.16 7.59
N PHE A 5 5.74 -17.83 6.48
CA PHE A 5 5.12 -16.53 6.28
C PHE A 5 3.62 -16.57 6.56
N ILE A 6 3.08 -15.54 7.20
CA ILE A 6 1.65 -15.44 7.51
C ILE A 6 1.15 -14.06 7.15
N HIS A 7 0.14 -13.99 6.28
CA HIS A 7 -0.47 -12.74 5.84
C HIS A 7 -1.97 -12.92 5.51
N GLY A 8 -2.76 -11.85 5.65
CA GLY A 8 -4.18 -11.88 5.30
C GLY A 8 -4.45 -12.04 3.82
N ASN A 9 -3.55 -11.54 2.97
CA ASN A 9 -3.61 -11.63 1.50
C ASN A 9 -2.39 -12.37 0.98
N PHE A 10 -2.55 -13.14 -0.10
CA PHE A 10 -1.44 -13.79 -0.76
C PHE A 10 -1.09 -13.08 -2.07
N PRO A 11 0.17 -12.76 -2.30
CA PRO A 11 1.33 -12.85 -1.41
C PRO A 11 1.55 -11.59 -0.54
N GLY A 12 0.73 -10.54 -0.64
CA GLY A 12 0.82 -9.29 0.12
C GLY A 12 2.21 -8.65 0.08
N GLN A 13 2.67 -8.13 1.22
CA GLN A 13 3.96 -7.48 1.38
C GLN A 13 5.15 -8.46 1.22
N PHE A 14 4.91 -9.75 1.35
CA PHE A 14 5.97 -10.75 1.32
C PHE A 14 6.21 -11.36 -0.07
N LYS A 15 5.63 -10.77 -1.12
CA LYS A 15 5.73 -11.25 -2.51
C LYS A 15 7.16 -11.54 -2.95
N ASP A 16 8.06 -10.63 -2.66
CA ASP A 16 9.45 -10.70 -3.11
C ASP A 16 10.38 -11.26 -2.01
N ILE A 17 10.05 -10.97 -0.74
CA ILE A 17 10.86 -11.39 0.41
C ILE A 17 10.73 -12.89 0.68
N ALA A 18 9.52 -13.47 0.56
CA ALA A 18 9.33 -14.88 0.85
C ALA A 18 10.15 -15.80 -0.08
N PRO A 19 10.12 -15.64 -1.41
CA PRO A 19 10.96 -16.44 -2.29
C PRO A 19 12.45 -16.15 -2.12
N ALA A 20 12.83 -14.88 -1.88
CA ALA A 20 14.23 -14.52 -1.66
C ALA A 20 14.80 -15.20 -0.41
N LEU A 21 14.08 -15.20 0.71
CA LEU A 21 14.50 -15.92 1.91
C LEU A 21 14.49 -17.45 1.72
N ALA A 22 13.47 -18.00 1.02
CA ALA A 22 13.40 -19.41 0.71
C ALA A 22 14.60 -19.90 -0.13
N LEU A 23 15.10 -19.09 -1.06
CA LEU A 23 16.29 -19.36 -1.85
C LEU A 23 17.59 -19.31 -1.03
N ASN A 24 17.59 -18.55 0.07
CA ASN A 24 18.73 -18.39 0.96
C ASN A 24 18.78 -19.43 2.11
N THR A 25 17.87 -20.42 2.11
CA THR A 25 17.81 -21.50 3.09
C THR A 25 17.73 -22.85 2.41
N ASN A 26 18.13 -23.92 3.13
CA ASN A 26 17.97 -25.31 2.66
C ASN A 26 16.72 -25.98 3.24
N GLY A 27 15.92 -25.26 4.02
CA GLY A 27 14.70 -25.79 4.64
C GLY A 27 13.46 -25.62 3.77
N THR A 28 12.33 -26.00 4.33
CA THR A 28 11.01 -25.84 3.72
C THR A 28 10.44 -24.47 4.08
N THR A 29 9.82 -23.79 3.12
CA THR A 29 9.14 -22.52 3.32
C THR A 29 7.66 -22.66 3.00
N TYR A 30 6.81 -22.32 3.97
CA TYR A 30 5.37 -22.21 3.80
C TYR A 30 4.90 -20.78 3.85
N PHE A 31 3.80 -20.51 3.13
CA PHE A 31 3.06 -19.26 3.21
C PHE A 31 1.60 -19.57 3.57
N LEU A 32 1.20 -19.20 4.79
CA LEU A 32 -0.18 -19.29 5.24
C LEU A 32 -0.92 -17.99 4.92
N SER A 33 -2.06 -18.07 4.25
CA SER A 33 -2.90 -16.92 3.95
C SER A 33 -4.37 -17.15 4.25
N LEU A 34 -5.06 -16.09 4.68
CA LEU A 34 -6.51 -16.08 4.82
C LEU A 34 -7.21 -16.02 3.46
N SER A 35 -6.65 -15.23 2.50
CA SER A 35 -7.15 -15.21 1.12
C SER A 35 -6.76 -16.49 0.36
N ASP A 36 -7.58 -16.84 -0.61
CA ASP A 36 -7.23 -17.80 -1.63
C ASP A 36 -6.18 -17.25 -2.62
N ASN A 37 -5.82 -18.08 -3.60
CA ASN A 37 -4.91 -17.73 -4.68
C ASN A 37 -5.58 -17.94 -6.05
N PRO A 38 -6.61 -17.15 -6.40
CA PRO A 38 -7.40 -17.35 -7.62
C PRO A 38 -6.60 -17.10 -8.90
N GLN A 39 -5.48 -16.38 -8.82
CA GLN A 39 -4.59 -16.12 -9.96
C GLN A 39 -3.50 -17.17 -10.12
N ASN A 40 -3.50 -18.21 -9.29
CA ASN A 40 -2.47 -19.27 -9.28
C ASN A 40 -1.05 -18.71 -9.23
N ILE A 41 -0.82 -17.67 -8.44
CA ILE A 41 0.51 -17.09 -8.24
C ILE A 41 1.42 -18.15 -7.62
N VAL A 42 2.56 -18.37 -8.23
CA VAL A 42 3.61 -19.28 -7.73
C VAL A 42 4.79 -18.45 -7.26
N LEU A 43 5.18 -18.62 -6.01
CA LEU A 43 6.41 -18.06 -5.46
C LEU A 43 7.49 -19.14 -5.45
N PRO A 44 8.68 -18.90 -6.02
CA PRO A 44 9.76 -19.89 -6.07
C PRO A 44 10.11 -20.44 -4.67
N ARG A 45 10.13 -21.78 -4.54
CA ARG A 45 10.44 -22.51 -3.30
C ARG A 45 9.53 -22.21 -2.09
N VAL A 46 8.36 -21.60 -2.32
CA VAL A 46 7.37 -21.29 -1.27
C VAL A 46 6.10 -22.10 -1.52
N GLN A 47 5.67 -22.86 -0.52
CA GLN A 47 4.45 -23.65 -0.57
C GLN A 47 3.28 -22.86 0.02
N PHE A 48 2.27 -22.58 -0.79
CA PHE A 48 1.06 -21.88 -0.35
C PHE A 48 0.11 -22.84 0.38
N ARG A 49 -0.47 -22.38 1.49
CA ARG A 49 -1.58 -23.02 2.19
C ARG A 49 -2.59 -21.97 2.62
N GLN A 50 -3.86 -22.19 2.27
CA GLN A 50 -4.95 -21.36 2.77
C GLN A 50 -5.40 -21.83 4.16
N PHE A 51 -5.67 -20.89 5.06
CA PHE A 51 -6.42 -21.16 6.29
C PHE A 51 -7.73 -20.40 6.30
N LYS A 52 -8.73 -20.84 7.09
CA LYS A 52 -10.05 -20.23 7.17
C LYS A 52 -10.45 -20.00 8.63
N LEU A 53 -11.19 -18.92 8.84
CA LEU A 53 -11.84 -18.69 10.12
C LEU A 53 -12.95 -19.76 10.31
N HIS A 54 -13.19 -20.15 11.55
CA HIS A 54 -14.25 -21.12 11.86
C HIS A 54 -15.61 -20.47 12.06
N ARG A 55 -15.64 -19.16 12.31
CA ARG A 55 -16.84 -18.31 12.42
C ARG A 55 -16.48 -16.86 12.18
N ASP A 56 -17.47 -16.04 12.03
CA ASP A 56 -17.35 -14.58 12.05
C ASP A 56 -17.33 -14.03 13.49
N VAL A 57 -17.09 -12.74 13.64
CA VAL A 57 -17.23 -12.00 14.90
C VAL A 57 -18.67 -12.11 15.40
N GLY A 58 -18.86 -12.32 16.70
CA GLY A 58 -20.19 -12.48 17.29
C GLY A 58 -21.04 -11.20 17.13
N SER A 59 -22.34 -11.38 16.89
CA SER A 59 -23.29 -10.25 16.79
C SER A 59 -23.39 -9.43 18.08
N GLU A 60 -23.19 -10.06 19.22
CA GLU A 60 -23.26 -9.44 20.54
C GLU A 60 -21.92 -8.86 21.02
N THR A 61 -20.88 -8.98 20.19
CA THR A 61 -19.57 -8.44 20.55
C THR A 61 -19.61 -6.92 20.63
N HIS A 62 -19.15 -6.36 21.73
CA HIS A 62 -19.10 -4.91 21.92
C HIS A 62 -18.32 -4.25 20.78
N ALA A 63 -18.88 -3.17 20.21
CA ALA A 63 -18.37 -2.53 18.99
C ALA A 63 -16.89 -2.14 19.05
N TYR A 64 -16.36 -1.82 20.24
CA TYR A 64 -14.95 -1.45 20.39
C TYR A 64 -14.00 -2.65 20.20
N VAL A 65 -14.40 -3.85 20.60
CA VAL A 65 -13.53 -5.03 20.61
C VAL A 65 -13.76 -5.99 19.46
N GLN A 66 -14.63 -5.67 18.51
CA GLN A 66 -14.86 -6.49 17.31
C GLN A 66 -13.57 -6.80 16.55
N SER A 67 -12.70 -5.81 16.40
CA SER A 67 -11.40 -6.00 15.75
C SER A 67 -10.45 -6.90 16.56
N ALA A 68 -10.52 -6.83 17.89
CA ALA A 68 -9.73 -7.69 18.76
C ALA A 68 -10.27 -9.14 18.73
N GLU A 69 -11.61 -9.34 18.74
CA GLU A 69 -12.18 -10.67 18.56
C GLU A 69 -11.79 -11.27 17.20
N LEU A 70 -11.88 -10.48 16.12
CA LEU A 70 -11.44 -10.92 14.81
C LEU A 70 -9.96 -11.34 14.79
N ALA A 71 -9.10 -10.61 15.49
CA ALA A 71 -7.68 -10.96 15.64
C ALA A 71 -7.49 -12.29 16.38
N VAL A 72 -8.24 -12.53 17.45
CA VAL A 72 -8.26 -13.82 18.17
C VAL A 72 -8.69 -14.96 17.26
N LEU A 73 -9.76 -14.77 16.46
CA LEU A 73 -10.24 -15.77 15.50
C LEU A 73 -9.18 -16.10 14.44
N LYS A 74 -8.47 -15.10 13.94
CA LYS A 74 -7.35 -15.27 13.00
C LYS A 74 -6.20 -16.04 13.65
N GLY A 75 -5.79 -15.66 14.86
CA GLY A 75 -4.74 -16.36 15.60
C GLY A 75 -5.09 -17.83 15.86
N GLN A 76 -6.33 -18.15 16.23
CA GLN A 76 -6.80 -19.52 16.37
C GLN A 76 -6.74 -20.28 15.02
N ALA A 77 -7.12 -19.64 13.92
CA ALA A 77 -7.06 -20.27 12.60
C ALA A 77 -5.62 -20.58 12.18
N VAL A 78 -4.69 -19.69 12.46
CA VAL A 78 -3.25 -19.92 12.26
C VAL A 78 -2.76 -21.09 13.10
N LEU A 79 -3.10 -21.17 14.40
CA LEU A 79 -2.73 -22.31 15.24
C LEU A 79 -3.19 -23.65 14.67
N ARG A 80 -4.45 -23.72 14.22
CA ARG A 80 -5.00 -24.94 13.60
C ARG A 80 -4.25 -25.33 12.34
N ALA A 81 -3.92 -24.33 11.49
CA ALA A 81 -3.15 -24.58 10.27
C ALA A 81 -1.72 -25.06 10.58
N LEU A 82 -1.07 -24.49 11.60
CA LEU A 82 0.24 -24.94 12.07
C LEU A 82 0.23 -26.36 12.63
N ASP A 83 -0.74 -26.68 13.50
CA ASP A 83 -0.90 -28.02 14.06
C ASP A 83 -1.16 -29.05 12.95
N GLN A 84 -1.95 -28.68 11.93
CA GLN A 84 -2.20 -29.52 10.78
C GLN A 84 -0.92 -29.77 9.96
N LEU A 85 -0.14 -28.72 9.65
CA LEU A 85 1.14 -28.86 8.93
C LEU A 85 2.11 -29.72 9.72
N HIS A 86 2.16 -29.56 11.05
CA HIS A 86 3.00 -30.42 11.89
C HIS A 86 2.57 -31.89 11.84
N LYS A 87 1.28 -32.17 12.01
CA LYS A 87 0.75 -33.55 12.01
C LYS A 87 0.84 -34.26 10.66
N GLN A 88 0.62 -33.55 9.57
CA GLN A 88 0.56 -34.13 8.23
C GLN A 88 1.91 -34.18 7.51
N GLU A 89 2.74 -33.18 7.74
CA GLU A 89 3.97 -32.97 6.98
C GLU A 89 5.24 -32.92 7.87
N GLY A 90 5.07 -33.05 9.19
CA GLY A 90 6.18 -32.96 10.14
C GLY A 90 6.83 -31.57 10.21
N PHE A 91 6.14 -30.54 9.68
CA PHE A 91 6.72 -29.21 9.56
C PHE A 91 6.74 -28.49 10.92
N ILE A 92 7.92 -27.99 11.30
CA ILE A 92 8.13 -27.09 12.41
C ILE A 92 8.97 -25.92 11.88
N PRO A 93 8.46 -24.67 11.94
CA PRO A 93 9.23 -23.51 11.53
C PRO A 93 10.32 -23.16 12.55
N ASP A 94 11.49 -22.76 12.07
CA ASP A 94 12.53 -22.11 12.90
C ASP A 94 12.24 -20.62 13.04
N VAL A 95 11.71 -19.99 11.99
CA VAL A 95 11.33 -18.57 11.95
C VAL A 95 9.92 -18.41 11.40
N VAL A 96 9.10 -17.63 12.10
CA VAL A 96 7.79 -17.17 11.64
C VAL A 96 7.85 -15.68 11.37
N ILE A 97 7.42 -15.28 10.17
CA ILE A 97 7.33 -13.88 9.74
C ILE A 97 5.84 -13.58 9.48
N CYS A 98 5.24 -12.72 10.29
CA CYS A 98 3.83 -12.41 10.17
C CYS A 98 3.59 -10.93 9.93
N HIS A 99 2.52 -10.63 9.17
CA HIS A 99 1.96 -9.28 9.11
C HIS A 99 1.29 -8.96 10.44
N GLY A 100 1.95 -8.11 11.23
CA GLY A 100 1.59 -7.83 12.62
C GLY A 100 0.33 -6.99 12.80
N GLY A 101 -0.25 -7.06 13.99
CA GLY A 101 -1.43 -6.30 14.38
C GLY A 101 -2.76 -6.83 13.84
N MET A 102 -2.73 -7.86 13.01
CA MET A 102 -3.93 -8.50 12.46
C MET A 102 -4.36 -9.76 13.22
N GLY A 103 -3.60 -10.16 14.24
CA GLY A 103 -3.86 -11.35 15.05
C GLY A 103 -3.10 -12.62 14.61
N PHE A 104 -2.40 -12.60 13.49
CA PHE A 104 -1.74 -13.77 12.94
C PHE A 104 -0.63 -14.33 13.84
N GLY A 105 0.10 -13.45 14.55
CA GLY A 105 1.18 -13.80 15.47
C GLY A 105 0.73 -14.12 16.90
N LEU A 106 -0.53 -13.82 17.29
CA LEU A 106 -1.00 -13.79 18.68
C LEU A 106 -0.67 -15.01 19.50
N PHE A 107 -0.74 -16.21 18.93
CA PHE A 107 -0.60 -17.46 19.66
C PHE A 107 0.56 -18.34 19.16
N VAL A 108 1.38 -17.82 18.26
CA VAL A 108 2.50 -18.59 17.67
C VAL A 108 3.45 -19.08 18.78
N LYS A 109 3.85 -18.22 19.68
CA LYS A 109 4.74 -18.57 20.81
C LYS A 109 4.07 -19.50 21.83
N SER A 110 2.74 -19.51 21.92
CA SER A 110 2.03 -20.45 22.81
C SER A 110 2.12 -21.90 22.32
N LEU A 111 2.16 -22.11 21.00
CA LEU A 111 2.33 -23.42 20.40
C LEU A 111 3.80 -23.79 20.23
N LEU A 112 4.62 -22.83 19.83
CA LEU A 112 6.04 -22.99 19.49
C LEU A 112 6.90 -22.01 20.32
N PRO A 113 7.15 -22.27 21.61
CA PRO A 113 7.83 -21.32 22.52
C PRO A 113 9.23 -20.90 22.04
N ASN A 114 9.93 -21.78 21.35
CA ASN A 114 11.32 -21.57 20.91
C ASN A 114 11.43 -21.02 19.48
N VAL A 115 10.30 -20.86 18.73
CA VAL A 115 10.33 -20.30 17.39
C VAL A 115 10.76 -18.84 17.43
N ARG A 116 11.49 -18.38 16.42
CA ARG A 116 11.77 -16.95 16.25
C ARG A 116 10.60 -16.27 15.55
N LEU A 117 10.00 -15.27 16.17
CA LEU A 117 8.86 -14.54 15.65
C LEU A 117 9.28 -13.14 15.22
N ILE A 118 9.12 -12.85 13.92
CA ILE A 118 9.27 -11.50 13.36
C ILE A 118 7.88 -10.94 13.06
N SER A 119 7.53 -9.80 13.63
CA SER A 119 6.28 -9.10 13.37
C SER A 119 6.52 -7.87 12.51
N TYR A 120 5.94 -7.87 11.30
CA TYR A 120 5.96 -6.73 10.38
C TYR A 120 4.80 -5.82 10.71
N LEU A 121 5.10 -4.60 11.20
CA LEU A 121 4.13 -3.62 11.69
C LEU A 121 3.96 -2.48 10.69
N GLU A 122 2.73 -2.06 10.41
CA GLU A 122 2.47 -0.95 9.50
C GLU A 122 1.95 0.31 10.20
N TRP A 123 1.12 0.18 11.23
CA TRP A 123 0.46 1.33 11.83
C TRP A 123 0.04 1.07 13.28
N TYR A 124 0.08 2.14 14.09
CA TYR A 124 -0.50 2.18 15.44
C TYR A 124 -1.52 3.31 15.49
N PHE A 125 -2.73 3.02 15.94
CA PHE A 125 -3.85 3.95 15.88
C PHE A 125 -3.90 4.86 17.10
N THR A 126 -3.94 6.18 16.86
CA THR A 126 -4.16 7.21 17.87
C THR A 126 -5.21 8.20 17.39
N PRO A 127 -5.87 8.96 18.27
CA PRO A 127 -6.80 10.01 17.83
C PRO A 127 -6.17 10.98 16.84
N SER A 128 -4.90 11.37 17.05
CA SER A 128 -4.21 12.35 16.23
C SER A 128 -3.86 11.87 14.82
N ASN A 129 -3.57 10.58 14.62
CA ASN A 129 -3.18 10.03 13.33
C ASN A 129 -4.31 9.28 12.61
N SER A 130 -5.53 9.32 13.16
CA SER A 130 -6.67 8.53 12.65
C SER A 130 -7.89 9.37 12.31
N GLN A 131 -7.80 10.71 12.43
CA GLN A 131 -8.91 11.63 12.17
C GLN A 131 -9.46 11.48 10.75
N GLU A 132 -8.59 11.30 9.77
CA GLU A 132 -8.96 11.19 8.36
C GLU A 132 -9.54 9.81 7.96
N LEU A 133 -9.52 8.85 8.87
CA LEU A 133 -10.07 7.52 8.59
C LEU A 133 -11.60 7.48 8.75
N ILE A 134 -12.18 8.43 9.47
CA ILE A 134 -13.61 8.47 9.81
C ILE A 134 -14.14 9.88 9.59
N LEU A 135 -15.30 10.00 8.93
CA LEU A 135 -15.95 11.29 8.73
C LEU A 135 -16.54 11.78 10.08
N ASN A 136 -16.12 12.98 10.52
CA ASN A 136 -16.58 13.60 11.76
C ASN A 136 -16.52 12.63 12.98
N PRO A 137 -15.32 12.14 13.34
CA PRO A 137 -15.18 11.10 14.34
C PRO A 137 -15.69 11.51 15.71
N SER A 138 -16.48 10.66 16.34
CA SER A 138 -16.92 10.78 17.72
C SER A 138 -15.89 10.20 18.69
N ILE A 139 -16.05 10.46 20.00
CA ILE A 139 -15.24 9.80 21.04
C ILE A 139 -15.33 8.27 20.96
N ASN A 140 -16.51 7.72 20.61
CA ASN A 140 -16.68 6.29 20.45
C ASN A 140 -15.87 5.72 19.29
N ASP A 141 -15.67 6.49 18.22
CA ASP A 141 -14.86 6.09 17.08
C ASP A 141 -13.39 6.04 17.47
N PHE A 142 -12.90 7.01 18.23
CA PHE A 142 -11.52 7.00 18.74
C PHE A 142 -11.30 5.83 19.71
N CYS A 143 -12.22 5.56 20.64
CA CYS A 143 -12.14 4.39 21.53
C CYS A 143 -12.08 3.08 20.73
N ARG A 144 -12.87 2.96 19.66
CA ARG A 144 -12.85 1.80 18.76
C ARG A 144 -11.51 1.67 18.04
N LEU A 145 -10.94 2.77 17.55
CA LEU A 145 -9.63 2.78 16.92
C LEU A 145 -8.52 2.40 17.89
N GLU A 146 -8.55 2.90 19.12
CA GLU A 146 -7.56 2.51 20.14
C GLU A 146 -7.63 1.02 20.46
N CYS A 147 -8.82 0.43 20.52
CA CYS A 147 -8.98 -1.00 20.72
C CYS A 147 -8.41 -1.86 19.58
N ARG A 148 -8.18 -1.29 18.38
CA ARG A 148 -7.46 -1.97 17.30
C ARG A 148 -5.99 -2.21 17.63
N ASN A 149 -5.44 -1.49 18.60
CA ASN A 149 -4.06 -1.68 19.05
C ASN A 149 -3.87 -2.90 19.94
N ILE A 150 -4.93 -3.50 20.49
CA ILE A 150 -4.83 -4.67 21.38
C ILE A 150 -4.01 -5.80 20.76
N PRO A 151 -4.30 -6.30 19.54
CA PRO A 151 -3.49 -7.33 18.91
C PRO A 151 -2.07 -6.84 18.56
N ILE A 152 -1.90 -5.57 18.21
CA ILE A 152 -0.58 -4.99 17.93
C ILE A 152 0.32 -5.07 19.19
N LEU A 153 -0.21 -4.65 20.35
CA LEU A 153 0.50 -4.65 21.61
C LEU A 153 0.89 -6.07 22.03
N GLN A 154 -0.04 -7.03 21.91
CA GLN A 154 0.18 -8.42 22.27
C GLN A 154 1.22 -9.09 21.36
N GLU A 155 1.13 -8.88 20.05
CA GLU A 155 2.10 -9.43 19.10
C GLU A 155 3.48 -8.79 19.29
N ALA A 156 3.56 -7.47 19.48
CA ALA A 156 4.82 -6.78 19.72
C ALA A 156 5.51 -7.23 21.03
N ALA A 157 4.72 -7.58 22.07
CA ALA A 157 5.27 -8.08 23.32
C ALA A 157 5.94 -9.46 23.16
N GLN A 158 5.44 -10.30 22.26
CA GLN A 158 5.94 -11.68 22.05
C GLN A 158 7.00 -11.78 20.96
N ALA A 159 7.04 -10.84 20.00
CA ALA A 159 7.97 -10.90 18.89
C ALA A 159 9.44 -10.74 19.33
N ASP A 160 10.30 -11.57 18.76
CA ASP A 160 11.76 -11.46 18.94
C ASP A 160 12.30 -10.27 18.13
N GLN A 161 11.70 -9.97 16.99
CA GLN A 161 12.04 -8.83 16.12
C GLN A 161 10.79 -8.12 15.63
N LEU A 162 10.83 -6.78 15.65
CA LEU A 162 9.81 -5.91 15.08
C LEU A 162 10.37 -5.19 13.86
N VAL A 163 9.58 -5.13 12.77
CA VAL A 163 9.97 -4.48 11.51
C VAL A 163 8.89 -3.50 11.09
N CYS A 164 9.31 -2.36 10.55
CA CYS A 164 8.41 -1.38 9.95
C CYS A 164 9.06 -0.81 8.67
N PRO A 165 8.29 -0.46 7.63
CA PRO A 165 8.88 -0.06 6.35
C PRO A 165 9.48 1.35 6.36
N THR A 166 9.00 2.29 7.18
CA THR A 166 9.46 3.67 7.19
C THR A 166 9.61 4.21 8.62
N ARG A 167 10.39 5.29 8.80
CA ARG A 167 10.49 6.00 10.08
C ARG A 167 9.16 6.64 10.45
N TRP A 168 8.49 7.25 9.45
CA TRP A 168 7.17 7.83 9.64
C TRP A 168 6.19 6.85 10.27
N GLN A 169 6.11 5.61 9.75
CA GLN A 169 5.23 4.58 10.28
C GLN A 169 5.70 4.11 11.67
N ARG A 170 7.00 3.88 11.88
CA ARG A 170 7.57 3.52 13.17
C ARG A 170 7.23 4.56 14.25
N ASP A 171 7.31 5.84 13.91
CA ASP A 171 7.14 6.93 14.86
C ASP A 171 5.69 7.13 15.31
N GLN A 172 4.73 6.41 14.69
CA GLN A 172 3.35 6.30 15.18
C GLN A 172 3.23 5.40 16.42
N PHE A 173 4.21 4.54 16.67
CA PHE A 173 4.16 3.58 17.78
C PHE A 173 4.63 4.23 19.09
N PRO A 174 4.08 3.79 20.26
CA PRO A 174 4.56 4.23 21.56
C PRO A 174 6.02 3.84 21.78
N ALA A 175 6.76 4.63 22.57
CA ALA A 175 8.22 4.52 22.73
C ALA A 175 8.71 3.10 23.05
N PHE A 176 8.02 2.37 23.93
CA PHE A 176 8.40 1.02 24.35
C PHE A 176 8.31 -0.04 23.23
N ILE A 177 7.57 0.24 22.15
CA ILE A 177 7.54 -0.58 20.92
C ILE A 177 8.48 0.03 19.89
N ARG A 178 8.35 1.34 19.65
CA ARG A 178 9.08 2.09 18.62
C ARG A 178 10.59 1.84 18.70
N ASP A 179 11.15 1.85 19.90
CA ASP A 179 12.59 1.73 20.15
C ASP A 179 13.13 0.31 19.84
N ARG A 180 12.24 -0.69 19.68
CA ARG A 180 12.55 -2.06 19.26
C ARG A 180 12.37 -2.29 17.76
N ILE A 181 11.79 -1.34 17.04
CA ILE A 181 11.45 -1.50 15.61
C ILE A 181 12.69 -1.23 14.76
N GLN A 182 13.09 -2.21 13.98
CA GLN A 182 14.03 -2.05 12.88
C GLN A 182 13.29 -1.55 11.63
N ILE A 183 13.84 -0.55 10.96
CA ILE A 183 13.30 -0.05 9.70
C ILE A 183 13.89 -0.87 8.57
N VAL A 184 13.02 -1.53 7.80
CA VAL A 184 13.37 -2.23 6.57
C VAL A 184 12.31 -1.89 5.53
N PHE A 185 12.68 -1.04 4.58
CA PHE A 185 11.79 -0.65 3.50
C PHE A 185 11.44 -1.87 2.62
N ASP A 186 10.22 -1.91 2.10
CA ASP A 186 9.74 -3.04 1.29
C ASP A 186 10.53 -3.26 0.00
N GLY A 187 11.11 -2.18 -0.52
CA GLY A 187 11.94 -2.20 -1.72
C GLY A 187 11.16 -2.03 -3.02
N VAL A 188 11.80 -1.41 -3.98
CA VAL A 188 11.31 -1.31 -5.36
C VAL A 188 12.27 -2.06 -6.28
N ASP A 189 11.72 -2.86 -7.18
CA ASP A 189 12.50 -3.49 -8.25
C ASP A 189 12.93 -2.40 -9.25
N LEU A 190 14.16 -1.87 -9.07
CA LEU A 190 14.69 -0.78 -9.88
C LEU A 190 15.15 -1.22 -11.27
N ASP A 191 15.26 -2.52 -11.53
CA ASP A 191 15.53 -3.04 -12.88
C ASP A 191 14.23 -3.02 -13.70
N PHE A 192 13.11 -3.32 -13.05
CA PHE A 192 11.81 -3.29 -13.70
C PHE A 192 11.21 -1.86 -13.73
N PHE A 193 11.14 -1.19 -12.58
CA PHE A 193 10.72 0.22 -12.48
C PHE A 193 11.93 1.12 -12.64
N SER A 194 12.20 1.53 -13.85
CA SER A 194 13.37 2.33 -14.20
C SER A 194 13.01 3.44 -15.18
N PRO A 195 13.77 4.54 -15.23
CA PRO A 195 13.60 5.56 -16.26
C PRO A 195 13.82 4.95 -17.65
N GLY A 196 13.19 5.54 -18.65
CA GLY A 196 13.31 5.08 -20.02
C GLY A 196 12.52 5.96 -20.99
N PRO A 197 12.66 5.73 -22.31
CA PRO A 197 11.90 6.49 -23.28
C PRO A 197 10.41 6.26 -23.07
N PRO A 198 9.57 7.32 -23.18
CA PRO A 198 8.13 7.17 -23.17
C PRO A 198 7.66 6.40 -24.42
N ALA A 199 6.65 5.56 -24.25
CA ALA A 199 6.01 4.92 -25.40
C ALA A 199 5.24 5.95 -26.23
N ASP A 200 5.34 5.87 -27.56
CA ASP A 200 4.58 6.67 -28.50
C ASP A 200 4.12 5.81 -29.70
N PRO A 201 2.82 5.51 -29.83
CA PRO A 201 1.78 5.83 -28.85
C PRO A 201 1.88 5.03 -27.56
N LEU A 202 1.47 5.63 -26.44
CA LEU A 202 1.18 4.87 -25.23
C LEU A 202 -0.11 4.08 -25.42
N VAL A 203 -0.07 2.79 -25.21
CA VAL A 203 -1.24 1.90 -25.33
C VAL A 203 -1.54 1.28 -23.96
N LEU A 204 -2.75 1.48 -23.46
CA LEU A 204 -3.25 0.89 -22.21
C LEU A 204 -4.43 -0.03 -22.53
N ASN A 205 -4.24 -1.32 -22.32
CA ASN A 205 -5.30 -2.33 -22.53
C ASN A 205 -6.34 -2.28 -21.40
N ALA A 206 -5.88 -2.15 -20.15
CA ALA A 206 -6.72 -1.91 -18.97
C ALA A 206 -7.95 -2.85 -18.89
N ASN A 207 -7.84 -4.10 -19.35
CA ASN A 207 -8.93 -5.08 -19.46
C ASN A 207 -10.17 -4.55 -20.24
N ARG A 208 -9.96 -3.68 -21.21
CA ARG A 208 -11.00 -3.11 -22.07
C ARG A 208 -11.06 -3.86 -23.40
N GLU A 209 -12.24 -3.86 -24.03
CA GLU A 209 -12.42 -4.38 -25.39
C GLU A 209 -11.60 -3.58 -26.42
N SER A 210 -11.50 -2.26 -26.20
CA SER A 210 -10.69 -1.36 -27.03
C SER A 210 -9.64 -0.67 -26.18
N PRO A 211 -8.33 -0.82 -26.49
CA PRO A 211 -7.24 -0.14 -25.80
C PRO A 211 -7.36 1.38 -25.90
N LEU A 212 -6.95 2.07 -24.84
CA LEU A 212 -6.72 3.51 -24.88
C LEU A 212 -5.36 3.76 -25.53
N GLN A 213 -5.31 4.75 -26.45
CA GLN A 213 -4.06 5.14 -27.11
C GLN A 213 -3.85 6.64 -26.96
N PHE A 214 -2.62 7.02 -26.63
CA PHE A 214 -2.21 8.41 -26.43
C PHE A 214 -0.92 8.69 -27.21
N ILE A 215 -0.97 9.68 -28.10
CA ILE A 215 0.18 10.11 -28.91
C ILE A 215 0.98 11.22 -28.20
N SER A 216 2.19 11.48 -28.69
CA SER A 216 3.15 12.39 -28.04
C SER A 216 2.67 13.83 -27.89
N ASP A 217 1.77 14.31 -28.74
CA ASP A 217 1.25 15.69 -28.69
C ASP A 217 0.14 15.89 -27.64
N GLN A 218 -0.37 14.81 -27.03
CA GLN A 218 -1.34 14.85 -25.94
C GLN A 218 -0.64 14.97 -24.59
N LEU A 219 -1.15 15.83 -23.72
CA LEU A 219 -0.70 15.92 -22.34
C LEU A 219 -1.40 14.87 -21.47
N LEU A 220 -0.68 14.27 -20.57
CA LEU A 220 -1.22 13.26 -19.62
C LEU A 220 -1.05 13.72 -18.18
N LEU A 221 -2.18 13.95 -17.50
CA LEU A 221 -2.27 14.08 -16.04
C LEU A 221 -2.72 12.76 -15.46
N THR A 222 -1.94 12.18 -14.58
CA THR A 222 -2.20 10.84 -14.05
C THR A 222 -2.39 10.84 -12.54
N TYR A 223 -3.24 9.97 -12.05
CA TYR A 223 -3.47 9.73 -10.62
C TYR A 223 -3.73 8.25 -10.40
N GLY A 224 -3.15 7.69 -9.34
CA GLY A 224 -3.32 6.28 -9.02
C GLY A 224 -3.47 6.00 -7.55
N THR A 225 -4.42 5.13 -7.21
CA THR A 225 -4.71 4.78 -5.82
C THR A 225 -5.31 3.38 -5.68
N ARG A 226 -5.15 2.79 -4.48
CA ARG A 226 -5.79 1.51 -4.14
C ARG A 226 -7.31 1.64 -4.03
N GLY A 227 -7.80 2.80 -3.60
CA GLY A 227 -9.20 3.15 -3.46
C GLY A 227 -9.42 4.63 -3.70
N MET A 228 -10.43 4.99 -4.47
CA MET A 228 -10.82 6.38 -4.74
C MET A 228 -11.54 6.94 -3.52
N GLU A 229 -10.82 7.66 -2.66
CA GLU A 229 -11.30 8.07 -1.35
C GLU A 229 -10.60 9.35 -0.86
N PRO A 230 -11.19 10.11 0.11
CA PRO A 230 -10.61 11.35 0.64
C PRO A 230 -9.24 11.17 1.27
N LEU A 231 -8.99 10.04 1.97
CA LEU A 231 -7.67 9.74 2.54
C LEU A 231 -6.56 9.81 1.50
N ARG A 232 -6.87 9.52 0.25
CA ARG A 232 -5.92 9.55 -0.88
C ARG A 232 -6.07 10.81 -1.74
N GLY A 233 -6.76 11.85 -1.26
CA GLY A 233 -6.93 13.12 -1.96
C GLY A 233 -7.64 13.01 -3.30
N PHE A 234 -8.50 12.00 -3.48
CA PHE A 234 -9.22 11.80 -4.73
C PHE A 234 -10.17 12.94 -5.06
N PRO A 235 -10.97 13.50 -4.12
CA PRO A 235 -11.82 14.65 -4.40
C PRO A 235 -11.01 15.89 -4.82
N GLU A 236 -9.89 16.15 -4.18
CA GLU A 236 -8.98 17.26 -4.47
C GLU A 236 -8.37 17.12 -5.86
N PHE A 237 -7.93 15.91 -6.20
CA PHE A 237 -7.42 15.59 -7.54
C PHE A 237 -8.48 15.82 -8.61
N MET A 238 -9.72 15.35 -8.42
CA MET A 238 -10.79 15.48 -9.43
C MET A 238 -11.14 16.95 -9.71
N ARG A 239 -11.17 17.81 -8.67
CA ARG A 239 -11.38 19.26 -8.86
C ARG A 239 -10.22 19.89 -9.65
N ALA A 240 -8.98 19.53 -9.33
CA ALA A 240 -7.81 20.01 -10.05
C ALA A 240 -7.78 19.51 -11.50
N ALA A 241 -8.22 18.29 -11.76
CA ALA A 241 -8.33 17.73 -13.10
C ALA A 241 -9.34 18.49 -13.96
N ALA A 242 -10.50 18.89 -13.41
CA ALA A 242 -11.49 19.69 -14.09
C ALA A 242 -10.92 21.05 -14.53
N VAL A 243 -10.24 21.76 -13.62
CA VAL A 243 -9.59 23.04 -13.93
C VAL A 243 -8.47 22.87 -14.98
N ALA A 244 -7.70 21.80 -14.87
CA ALA A 244 -6.62 21.53 -15.82
C ALA A 244 -7.15 21.21 -17.24
N GLN A 245 -8.24 20.44 -17.38
CA GLN A 245 -8.86 20.16 -18.68
C GLN A 245 -9.39 21.42 -19.37
N GLN A 246 -9.88 22.40 -18.61
CA GLN A 246 -10.30 23.69 -19.14
C GLN A 246 -9.11 24.53 -19.64
N ALA A 247 -7.97 24.46 -18.95
CA ALA A 247 -6.75 25.20 -19.30
C ALA A 247 -5.99 24.57 -20.48
N PHE A 248 -6.09 23.26 -20.68
CA PHE A 248 -5.32 22.51 -21.68
C PHE A 248 -6.24 21.65 -22.57
N PRO A 249 -6.60 22.09 -23.78
CA PRO A 249 -7.53 21.36 -24.67
C PRO A 249 -7.06 19.97 -25.10
N ARG A 250 -5.75 19.68 -25.03
CA ARG A 250 -5.16 18.36 -25.38
C ARG A 250 -4.80 17.52 -24.16
N LEU A 251 -5.28 17.89 -22.96
CA LEU A 251 -5.02 17.16 -21.75
C LEU A 251 -5.97 15.98 -21.58
N HIS A 252 -5.42 14.79 -21.47
CA HIS A 252 -6.12 13.61 -21.00
C HIS A 252 -5.79 13.33 -19.53
N VAL A 253 -6.82 13.00 -18.76
CA VAL A 253 -6.70 12.62 -17.34
C VAL A 253 -6.87 11.11 -17.22
N ILE A 254 -5.89 10.44 -16.61
CA ILE A 254 -5.91 8.99 -16.43
C ILE A 254 -5.92 8.67 -14.95
N VAL A 255 -7.00 8.03 -14.49
CA VAL A 255 -7.19 7.59 -13.12
C VAL A 255 -7.17 6.07 -13.07
N PHE A 256 -6.19 5.49 -12.35
CA PHE A 256 -6.11 4.05 -12.20
C PHE A 256 -6.29 3.62 -10.73
N GLY A 257 -6.77 2.39 -10.54
CA GLY A 257 -7.12 1.82 -9.25
C GLY A 257 -8.59 1.45 -9.14
N LYS A 258 -9.03 1.04 -7.95
CA LYS A 258 -10.40 0.54 -7.73
C LYS A 258 -11.33 1.65 -7.25
N ASP A 259 -12.55 1.66 -7.78
CA ASP A 259 -13.65 2.47 -7.27
C ASP A 259 -14.20 1.84 -5.98
N ARG A 260 -13.58 2.20 -4.86
CA ARG A 260 -13.99 1.79 -3.51
C ARG A 260 -13.31 2.67 -2.47
N SER A 261 -13.87 2.73 -1.25
CA SER A 261 -13.13 3.16 -0.06
C SER A 261 -12.30 1.99 0.45
N ALA A 262 -11.00 2.17 0.62
CA ALA A 262 -10.08 1.13 1.07
C ALA A 262 -9.71 1.30 2.54
N TYR A 263 -9.63 2.52 3.04
CA TYR A 263 -9.15 2.87 4.36
C TYR A 263 -10.04 3.89 5.08
N SER A 264 -10.67 4.83 4.35
CA SER A 264 -11.53 5.85 4.92
C SER A 264 -13.02 5.52 4.71
N TYR A 265 -13.86 6.49 4.88
CA TYR A 265 -15.31 6.37 4.83
C TYR A 265 -15.87 6.35 3.39
N PRO A 266 -17.04 5.72 3.16
CA PRO A 266 -17.73 5.76 1.86
C PRO A 266 -18.20 7.19 1.56
N SER A 267 -18.45 7.46 0.27
CA SER A 267 -18.98 8.76 -0.15
C SER A 267 -20.46 8.92 0.28
N PRO A 268 -20.94 10.19 0.33
CA PRO A 268 -22.37 10.45 0.57
C PRO A 268 -23.28 10.04 -0.62
N HIS A 269 -22.72 9.69 -1.78
CA HIS A 269 -23.49 9.18 -2.90
C HIS A 269 -24.18 7.85 -2.54
N PRO A 270 -25.43 7.59 -2.99
CA PRO A 270 -26.18 6.36 -2.64
C PRO A 270 -25.45 5.05 -2.96
N SER A 271 -24.57 5.03 -3.96
CA SER A 271 -23.72 3.87 -4.27
C SER A 271 -22.53 3.71 -3.33
N GLY A 272 -22.23 4.68 -2.47
CA GLY A 272 -21.00 4.75 -1.68
C GLY A 272 -19.72 5.07 -2.48
N SER A 273 -19.83 5.32 -3.80
CA SER A 273 -18.70 5.58 -4.70
C SER A 273 -18.29 7.04 -4.70
N TRP A 274 -17.03 7.31 -4.35
CA TRP A 274 -16.44 8.64 -4.49
C TRP A 274 -16.26 9.06 -5.94
N LYS A 275 -16.04 8.11 -6.84
CA LYS A 275 -15.99 8.39 -8.28
C LYS A 275 -17.33 8.95 -8.76
N GLN A 276 -18.44 8.29 -8.47
CA GLN A 276 -19.77 8.76 -8.88
C GLN A 276 -20.07 10.12 -8.26
N PHE A 277 -19.81 10.28 -6.96
CA PHE A 277 -20.00 11.54 -6.26
C PHE A 277 -19.26 12.69 -6.94
N MET A 278 -17.97 12.51 -7.29
CA MET A 278 -17.19 13.56 -7.92
C MET A 278 -17.61 13.85 -9.35
N LEU A 279 -18.05 12.84 -10.11
CA LEU A 279 -18.58 13.05 -11.46
C LEU A 279 -19.87 13.89 -11.44
N GLU A 280 -20.77 13.67 -10.46
CA GLU A 280 -21.97 14.48 -10.28
C GLU A 280 -21.62 15.91 -9.80
N GLN A 281 -20.72 16.04 -8.82
CA GLN A 281 -20.31 17.35 -8.29
C GLN A 281 -19.63 18.24 -9.33
N LEU A 282 -18.99 17.64 -10.33
CA LEU A 282 -18.23 18.32 -11.37
C LEU A 282 -18.92 18.23 -12.74
N GLU A 283 -20.24 17.97 -12.76
CA GLU A 283 -21.03 17.93 -13.98
C GLU A 283 -20.88 19.26 -14.77
N GLY A 284 -20.63 19.16 -16.07
CA GLY A 284 -20.37 20.31 -16.94
C GLY A 284 -19.00 20.98 -16.78
N GLN A 285 -18.17 20.56 -15.80
CA GLN A 285 -16.81 21.07 -15.60
C GLN A 285 -15.74 20.12 -16.13
N LEU A 286 -16.04 18.82 -16.19
CA LEU A 286 -15.16 17.76 -16.69
C LEU A 286 -15.51 17.41 -18.15
N ASP A 287 -14.50 17.25 -18.96
CA ASP A 287 -14.62 16.61 -20.27
C ASP A 287 -14.45 15.10 -20.13
N LEU A 288 -15.56 14.38 -20.22
CA LEU A 288 -15.60 12.93 -20.02
C LEU A 288 -14.95 12.14 -21.16
N GLU A 289 -14.79 12.73 -22.36
CA GLU A 289 -14.08 12.10 -23.47
C GLU A 289 -12.56 12.05 -23.20
N ARG A 290 -12.07 12.99 -22.41
CA ARG A 290 -10.67 13.11 -22.01
C ARG A 290 -10.40 12.67 -20.56
N LEU A 291 -11.38 12.05 -19.88
CA LEU A 291 -11.26 11.49 -18.54
C LEU A 291 -11.38 9.97 -18.58
N HIS A 292 -10.32 9.27 -18.21
CA HIS A 292 -10.22 7.81 -18.36
C HIS A 292 -10.01 7.12 -17.02
N PHE A 293 -11.01 6.35 -16.55
CA PHE A 293 -10.87 5.44 -15.43
C PHE A 293 -10.49 4.06 -15.96
N THR A 294 -9.26 3.63 -15.67
CA THR A 294 -8.71 2.39 -16.25
C THR A 294 -8.93 1.16 -15.38
N GLY A 295 -9.32 1.34 -14.11
CA GLY A 295 -9.25 0.23 -13.17
C GLY A 295 -7.80 -0.14 -12.82
N LEU A 296 -7.53 -1.42 -12.57
CA LEU A 296 -6.18 -1.89 -12.29
C LEU A 296 -5.39 -2.04 -13.59
N LEU A 297 -4.20 -1.47 -13.61
CA LEU A 297 -3.20 -1.67 -14.66
C LEU A 297 -2.21 -2.75 -14.24
N ASN A 298 -1.68 -3.52 -15.19
CA ASN A 298 -0.54 -4.38 -14.93
C ASN A 298 0.75 -3.54 -14.78
N TYR A 299 1.80 -4.14 -14.22
CA TYR A 299 3.04 -3.40 -13.94
C TYR A 299 3.74 -2.89 -15.20
N GLY A 300 3.66 -3.59 -16.32
CA GLY A 300 4.20 -3.13 -17.59
C GLY A 300 3.51 -1.85 -18.10
N GLU A 301 2.17 -1.82 -18.02
CA GLU A 301 1.37 -0.63 -18.33
C GLU A 301 1.68 0.53 -17.38
N LEU A 302 1.87 0.26 -16.07
CA LEU A 302 2.24 1.28 -15.09
C LEU A 302 3.59 1.92 -15.41
N VAL A 303 4.60 1.12 -15.74
CA VAL A 303 5.93 1.64 -16.15
C VAL A 303 5.80 2.58 -17.34
N GLN A 304 5.08 2.15 -18.39
CA GLN A 304 4.89 2.99 -19.58
C GLN A 304 4.08 4.26 -19.27
N LEU A 305 3.04 4.15 -18.44
CA LEU A 305 2.23 5.29 -18.03
C LEU A 305 3.08 6.32 -17.24
N PHE A 306 3.87 5.87 -16.26
CA PHE A 306 4.72 6.76 -15.47
C PHE A 306 5.80 7.45 -16.32
N ARG A 307 6.42 6.72 -17.25
CA ARG A 307 7.39 7.29 -18.19
C ARG A 307 6.76 8.35 -19.09
N ARG A 308 5.51 8.12 -19.55
CA ARG A 308 4.80 8.99 -20.48
C ARG A 308 4.06 10.16 -19.81
N SER A 309 3.68 10.01 -18.54
CA SER A 309 2.95 11.03 -17.79
C SER A 309 3.69 12.37 -17.77
N ASN A 310 2.99 13.47 -18.09
CA ASN A 310 3.52 14.82 -17.94
C ASN A 310 3.53 15.26 -16.48
N LEU A 311 2.51 14.82 -15.71
CA LEU A 311 2.42 15.02 -14.27
C LEU A 311 1.68 13.84 -13.63
N HIS A 312 2.27 13.26 -12.59
CA HIS A 312 1.61 12.27 -11.74
C HIS A 312 1.28 12.89 -10.39
N CYS A 313 -0.01 12.97 -10.05
CA CYS A 313 -0.44 13.42 -8.74
C CYS A 313 -0.50 12.22 -7.79
N TYR A 314 0.18 12.34 -6.65
CA TYR A 314 0.06 11.42 -5.54
C TYR A 314 -0.29 12.20 -4.28
N PHE A 315 -1.49 12.00 -3.78
CA PHE A 315 -1.99 12.65 -2.57
C PHE A 315 -2.32 11.60 -1.52
N THR A 316 -2.08 11.94 -0.26
CA THR A 316 -2.50 11.15 0.88
C THR A 316 -2.56 11.99 2.14
N ARG A 317 -3.67 11.91 2.88
CA ARG A 317 -3.71 12.41 4.26
C ARG A 317 -2.70 11.62 5.10
N PRO A 318 -2.22 12.15 6.24
CA PRO A 318 -1.20 11.47 7.04
C PRO A 318 -1.56 10.02 7.38
N TYR A 319 -0.97 9.09 6.66
CA TYR A 319 -1.16 7.64 6.76
C TYR A 319 0.02 6.90 6.12
N VAL A 320 -0.12 5.59 5.89
CA VAL A 320 0.88 4.77 5.19
C VAL A 320 1.10 5.28 3.77
N VAL A 321 2.36 5.50 3.40
CA VAL A 321 2.76 5.89 2.04
C VAL A 321 2.58 4.71 1.09
N SER A 322 1.95 4.95 -0.06
CA SER A 322 1.71 3.90 -1.06
C SER A 322 2.98 3.57 -1.85
N TRP A 323 3.18 2.30 -2.18
CA TRP A 323 4.26 1.86 -3.07
C TRP A 323 4.23 2.54 -4.44
N GLY A 324 3.04 2.91 -4.92
CA GLY A 324 2.88 3.53 -6.24
C GLY A 324 3.69 4.80 -6.43
N VAL A 325 3.87 5.62 -5.38
CA VAL A 325 4.70 6.83 -5.48
C VAL A 325 6.17 6.49 -5.70
N PHE A 326 6.70 5.49 -5.00
CA PHE A 326 8.08 5.03 -5.17
C PHE A 326 8.30 4.44 -6.57
N GLN A 327 7.35 3.67 -7.08
CA GLN A 327 7.39 3.12 -8.43
C GLN A 327 7.33 4.22 -9.50
N ALA A 328 6.52 5.26 -9.28
CA ALA A 328 6.44 6.41 -10.19
C ALA A 328 7.77 7.18 -10.24
N VAL A 329 8.39 7.44 -9.08
CA VAL A 329 9.72 8.07 -9.00
C VAL A 329 10.78 7.20 -9.69
N ALA A 330 10.77 5.90 -9.43
CA ALA A 330 11.71 4.97 -10.05
C ALA A 330 11.62 4.99 -11.59
N CYS A 331 10.43 5.22 -12.15
CA CYS A 331 10.24 5.38 -13.60
C CYS A 331 10.55 6.79 -14.13
N GLY A 332 10.98 7.73 -13.28
CA GLY A 332 11.28 9.12 -13.68
C GLY A 332 10.01 9.97 -13.89
N ALA A 333 8.90 9.64 -13.22
CA ALA A 333 7.71 10.47 -13.26
C ALA A 333 7.94 11.81 -12.55
N ARG A 334 7.38 12.89 -13.10
CA ARG A 334 7.25 14.18 -12.40
C ARG A 334 6.08 14.09 -11.44
N LEU A 335 6.31 14.44 -10.17
CA LEU A 335 5.32 14.29 -9.12
C LEU A 335 4.78 15.64 -8.64
N LEU A 336 3.46 15.70 -8.41
CA LEU A 336 2.83 16.63 -7.51
C LEU A 336 2.30 15.86 -6.30
N VAL A 337 2.74 16.21 -5.11
CA VAL A 337 2.40 15.50 -3.86
C VAL A 337 1.96 16.49 -2.81
N ASN A 338 1.26 16.02 -1.78
CA ASN A 338 1.01 16.87 -0.64
C ASN A 338 2.13 16.78 0.39
N ASP A 339 2.31 17.88 1.10
CA ASP A 339 3.30 18.02 2.17
C ASP A 339 2.86 17.23 3.41
N PHE A 340 3.66 16.24 3.81
CA PHE A 340 3.57 15.59 5.11
C PHE A 340 4.83 14.76 5.40
N ALA A 341 5.17 14.58 6.67
CA ALA A 341 6.43 13.97 7.11
C ALA A 341 6.75 12.58 6.52
N GLY A 342 5.73 11.79 6.16
CA GLY A 342 5.95 10.47 5.54
C GLY A 342 6.46 10.56 4.10
N ILE A 343 6.15 11.62 3.39
CA ILE A 343 6.69 11.90 2.05
C ILE A 343 8.06 12.56 2.18
N ASP A 344 8.22 13.52 3.09
CA ASP A 344 9.46 14.26 3.27
C ASP A 344 10.62 13.35 3.65
N GLU A 345 10.38 12.34 4.47
CA GLU A 345 11.40 11.34 4.85
C GLU A 345 12.18 10.80 3.64
N VAL A 346 11.54 10.70 2.49
CA VAL A 346 12.11 10.04 1.30
C VAL A 346 12.45 11.02 0.19
N PHE A 347 11.64 12.06 0.03
CA PHE A 347 11.65 12.91 -1.17
C PHE A 347 12.04 14.36 -0.92
N ASP A 348 12.22 14.79 0.34
CA ASP A 348 12.61 16.15 0.65
C ASP A 348 13.84 16.62 -0.14
N GLY A 349 13.77 17.84 -0.67
CA GLY A 349 14.82 18.47 -1.47
C GLY A 349 15.06 17.83 -2.85
N LYS A 350 14.17 16.93 -3.32
CA LYS A 350 14.31 16.34 -4.66
C LYS A 350 13.65 17.20 -5.73
N PRO A 351 14.30 17.42 -6.89
CA PRO A 351 13.82 18.37 -7.92
C PRO A 351 12.53 17.95 -8.63
N PHE A 352 12.18 16.67 -8.57
CA PHE A 352 10.94 16.14 -9.16
C PHE A 352 9.72 16.23 -8.23
N PHE A 353 9.90 16.83 -7.05
CA PHE A 353 8.95 16.85 -5.95
C PHE A 353 8.41 18.26 -5.75
N SER A 354 7.11 18.44 -5.89
CA SER A 354 6.40 19.70 -5.64
C SER A 354 5.35 19.47 -4.56
N PRO A 355 5.56 19.93 -3.32
CA PRO A 355 4.59 19.75 -2.25
C PRO A 355 3.46 20.78 -2.35
N VAL A 356 2.23 20.33 -2.03
CA VAL A 356 1.03 21.16 -1.91
C VAL A 356 0.29 20.87 -0.60
N ASP A 357 -0.47 21.82 -0.13
CA ASP A 357 -1.39 21.61 0.99
C ASP A 357 -2.74 21.10 0.46
N LEU A 358 -3.19 19.91 0.92
CA LEU A 358 -4.47 19.33 0.51
C LEU A 358 -5.69 20.12 1.00
N ASP A 359 -5.55 20.97 1.99
CA ASP A 359 -6.64 21.80 2.49
C ASP A 359 -6.81 23.09 1.68
N HIS A 360 -5.89 23.36 0.72
CA HIS A 360 -5.91 24.54 -0.13
C HIS A 360 -6.11 24.17 -1.61
N GLN A 361 -7.38 23.93 -2.02
CA GLN A 361 -7.72 23.51 -3.37
C GLN A 361 -7.18 24.44 -4.48
N GLU A 362 -7.20 25.75 -4.27
CA GLU A 362 -6.69 26.73 -5.25
C GLU A 362 -5.18 26.58 -5.47
N GLN A 363 -4.41 26.27 -4.41
CA GLN A 363 -3.00 25.98 -4.52
C GLN A 363 -2.76 24.71 -5.36
N ILE A 364 -3.53 23.67 -5.11
CA ILE A 364 -3.44 22.42 -5.89
C ILE A 364 -3.72 22.71 -7.37
N ASN A 365 -4.79 23.45 -7.67
CA ASN A 365 -5.18 23.80 -9.04
C ASN A 365 -4.06 24.60 -9.74
N ALA A 366 -3.50 25.62 -9.07
CA ALA A 366 -2.43 26.43 -9.61
C ALA A 366 -1.16 25.60 -9.86
N SER A 367 -0.79 24.73 -8.92
CA SER A 367 0.40 23.87 -9.03
C SER A 367 0.27 22.85 -10.16
N VAL A 368 -0.92 22.26 -10.35
CA VAL A 368 -1.17 21.35 -11.48
C VAL A 368 -0.99 22.09 -12.82
N ILE A 369 -1.56 23.29 -12.96
CA ILE A 369 -1.43 24.09 -14.17
C ILE A 369 0.02 24.50 -14.42
N GLU A 370 0.73 24.97 -13.41
CA GLU A 370 2.13 25.37 -13.53
C GLU A 370 3.01 24.19 -13.94
N CYS A 371 2.85 23.06 -13.27
CA CYS A 371 3.58 21.83 -13.62
C CYS A 371 3.30 21.36 -15.06
N LEU A 372 2.08 21.49 -15.56
CA LEU A 372 1.75 21.09 -16.94
C LEU A 372 2.23 22.09 -18.01
N ARG A 373 2.50 23.34 -17.66
CA ARG A 373 3.07 24.36 -18.58
C ARG A 373 4.55 24.17 -18.86
N VAL A 374 5.26 23.64 -17.88
CA VAL A 374 6.71 23.39 -17.99
C VAL A 374 6.93 22.04 -18.62
N GLU A 375 7.74 21.99 -19.69
CA GLU A 375 8.13 20.71 -20.28
C GLU A 375 8.73 19.78 -19.23
N LYS A 376 8.40 18.50 -19.34
CA LYS A 376 9.00 17.48 -18.49
C LYS A 376 10.46 17.34 -18.87
N GLU A 377 11.35 17.84 -18.05
CA GLU A 377 12.77 17.51 -18.17
C GLU A 377 12.94 16.00 -18.03
N SER A 378 13.86 15.42 -18.79
CA SER A 378 14.21 14.00 -18.66
C SER A 378 14.93 13.79 -17.31
N ASN A 379 14.17 13.66 -16.24
CA ASN A 379 14.73 13.44 -14.92
C ASN A 379 15.31 12.04 -14.83
N SER A 380 16.63 11.98 -14.85
CA SER A 380 17.41 10.76 -14.58
C SER A 380 17.58 10.45 -13.08
N VAL A 381 16.94 11.22 -12.21
CA VAL A 381 17.02 11.04 -10.76
C VAL A 381 16.07 9.92 -10.35
N GLY A 382 16.60 8.71 -10.33
CA GLY A 382 15.88 7.53 -9.82
C GLY A 382 15.82 7.52 -8.28
N LEU A 383 15.14 6.51 -7.74
CA LEU A 383 15.16 6.24 -6.30
C LEU A 383 16.58 5.91 -5.82
N PRO A 384 16.93 6.28 -4.58
CA PRO A 384 18.17 5.83 -3.95
C PRO A 384 18.26 4.28 -3.93
N SER A 385 19.46 3.74 -4.14
CA SER A 385 19.69 2.28 -4.09
C SER A 385 19.34 1.66 -2.75
N SER A 386 19.35 2.44 -1.65
CA SER A 386 18.88 2.02 -0.33
C SER A 386 17.40 1.64 -0.30
N LEU A 387 16.60 2.13 -1.25
CA LEU A 387 15.18 1.80 -1.40
C LEU A 387 14.94 0.70 -2.46
N SER A 388 16.00 0.11 -3.00
CA SER A 388 15.88 -1.01 -3.95
C SER A 388 15.39 -2.29 -3.27
N LEU A 389 14.74 -3.14 -4.06
CA LEU A 389 14.35 -4.48 -3.62
C LEU A 389 15.57 -5.32 -3.19
N SER A 390 16.70 -5.19 -3.87
CA SER A 390 17.94 -5.90 -3.50
C SER A 390 18.47 -5.48 -2.12
N SER A 391 18.37 -4.20 -1.78
CA SER A 391 18.73 -3.69 -0.44
C SER A 391 17.79 -4.23 0.64
N SER A 392 16.47 -4.23 0.36
CA SER A 392 15.46 -4.82 1.25
C SER A 392 15.73 -6.30 1.51
N ILE A 393 15.92 -7.10 0.46
CA ILE A 393 16.23 -8.53 0.55
C ILE A 393 17.48 -8.76 1.40
N SER A 394 18.54 -7.98 1.18
CA SER A 394 19.79 -8.07 1.94
C SER A 394 19.56 -7.84 3.44
N SER A 395 18.76 -6.83 3.78
CA SER A 395 18.40 -6.51 5.17
C SER A 395 17.60 -7.64 5.82
N TRP A 396 16.63 -8.21 5.11
CA TRP A 396 15.83 -9.34 5.59
C TRP A 396 16.69 -10.60 5.78
N VAL A 397 17.57 -10.92 4.83
CA VAL A 397 18.49 -12.06 4.94
C VAL A 397 19.41 -11.91 6.15
N GLN A 398 19.99 -10.73 6.35
CA GLN A 398 20.83 -10.45 7.50
C GLN A 398 20.06 -10.61 8.80
N MET A 399 18.86 -10.03 8.89
CA MET A 399 18.00 -10.12 10.07
C MET A 399 17.68 -11.58 10.44
N VAL A 400 17.20 -12.36 9.46
CA VAL A 400 16.81 -13.76 9.69
C VAL A 400 18.00 -14.64 10.08
N ARG A 401 19.21 -14.31 9.62
CA ARG A 401 20.45 -15.03 10.00
C ARG A 401 20.98 -14.64 11.39
N SER A 402 20.66 -13.45 11.88
CA SER A 402 21.12 -12.98 13.19
C SER A 402 20.24 -13.44 14.36
N LEU A 403 19.08 -14.01 14.09
CA LEU A 403 18.18 -14.62 15.08
C LEU A 403 18.59 -16.05 15.43
#